data_11d87049583d980d7821e4dc5f55f0e6
#
_entry.id   11d87049583d980d7821e4dc5f55f0e6
#
_cell.length_a   1.000
_cell.length_b   1.000
_cell.length_c   1.000
_cell.angle_alpha   90.00
_cell.angle_beta   90.00
_cell.angle_gamma   90.00
#
_symmetry.space_group_name_H-M   'P 1'
#
loop_
_entity.id
_entity.type
_entity.pdbx_description
1 polymer ?
#
loop_
_entity_poly.entity_id
_entity_poly.type
_entity_poly.pdbx_seq_one_letter_code
_entity_poly.pdbx_strand_id
1 'polypeptide(L)'
;EIRLSLVGSEMCIRDSSSDYGDVLQRWLLIESEKRRQSDLKQLTKKIEKYYSQAEKLFKQLSSTEFACATDALNAAQKLSSQMNLHQLSDLQVIEKPHYGKTGKPGKDDVPQRLSYHVTVSIVPIDSEIEAQRLRCGRFILATNVLDSDQLSADAALQEYKAQQGVERGFRFLKDPLFFASSVFLKSPKRVAALGLIMALCLLVYNLGQRQLRLALAQHQETIPNQLGKPTASPTLRGVFQCFMAVHFVVFHGVTQVVNLTDERLHLLRFFSPSCRRYYLLSVPDS
;
A
#
# COMPACT_ATOMS: atom_id res chain seq x y z
N GLU A 1 27.23 -12.90 12.32
CA GLU A 1 26.35 -13.83 13.06
C GLU A 1 24.89 -13.54 12.71
N ILE A 2 24.17 -14.57 12.27
CA ILE A 2 22.75 -14.47 11.99
C ILE A 2 22.03 -14.72 13.31
N ARG A 3 21.59 -13.66 13.99
CA ARG A 3 20.65 -13.79 15.11
C ARG A 3 19.23 -13.74 14.56
N LEU A 4 18.55 -14.88 14.61
CA LEU A 4 17.14 -15.00 14.28
C LEU A 4 16.33 -14.56 15.49
N SER A 5 15.63 -13.44 15.37
CA SER A 5 14.70 -12.97 16.39
C SER A 5 13.31 -12.76 15.79
N LEU A 6 12.28 -13.23 16.47
CA LEU A 6 10.88 -13.26 16.01
C LEU A 6 10.06 -12.24 16.80
N VAL A 7 9.48 -11.26 16.08
CA VAL A 7 8.45 -10.36 16.64
C VAL A 7 7.17 -10.51 15.79
N GLY A 8 6.32 -11.43 16.19
CA GLY A 8 5.13 -11.78 15.42
C GLY A 8 5.48 -12.61 14.17
N SER A 9 5.04 -12.16 12.98
CA SER A 9 5.36 -12.77 11.68
C SER A 9 6.59 -12.16 11.00
N GLU A 10 7.38 -11.36 11.70
CA GLU A 10 8.54 -10.64 11.19
C GLU A 10 9.79 -11.04 11.95
N MET A 11 10.90 -11.13 11.24
CA MET A 11 12.16 -11.65 11.74
C MET A 11 13.32 -10.81 11.21
N CYS A 12 14.28 -10.46 12.09
CA CYS A 12 15.56 -9.89 11.66
C CYS A 12 16.46 -11.01 11.17
N ILE A 13 16.82 -10.98 9.89
CA ILE A 13 17.66 -12.01 9.26
C ILE A 13 19.12 -11.58 9.12
N ARG A 14 19.44 -10.31 9.25
CA ARG A 14 20.80 -9.77 9.17
C ARG A 14 20.92 -8.45 9.92
N ASP A 15 22.02 -8.30 10.64
CA ASP A 15 22.45 -7.09 11.31
C ASP A 15 23.83 -6.69 10.76
N SER A 16 24.00 -5.45 10.36
CA SER A 16 25.22 -4.94 9.75
C SER A 16 25.36 -3.44 9.96
N SER A 17 26.60 -2.95 10.03
CA SER A 17 26.89 -1.51 9.98
C SER A 17 27.05 -1.03 8.55
N SER A 18 26.63 0.21 8.28
CA SER A 18 26.77 0.88 6.98
C SER A 18 27.05 2.35 7.21
N ASP A 19 27.95 2.90 6.42
CA ASP A 19 28.13 4.34 6.29
C ASP A 19 27.30 4.83 5.09
N TYR A 20 26.19 5.50 5.37
CA TYR A 20 25.29 6.00 4.35
C TYR A 20 25.10 7.51 4.52
N GLY A 21 25.55 8.28 3.55
CA GLY A 21 25.47 9.74 3.57
C GLY A 21 26.26 10.36 4.70
N ASP A 22 27.48 9.89 4.95
CA ASP A 22 28.40 10.31 6.02
C ASP A 22 27.84 10.12 7.44
N VAL A 23 26.87 9.22 7.60
CA VAL A 23 26.30 8.84 8.88
C VAL A 23 26.45 7.34 9.08
N LEU A 24 27.19 6.96 10.12
CA LEU A 24 27.33 5.57 10.50
C LEU A 24 25.99 5.06 11.05
N GLN A 25 25.46 4.01 10.43
CA GLN A 25 24.15 3.44 10.72
C GLN A 25 24.28 1.94 10.94
N ARG A 26 23.42 1.41 11.76
CA ARG A 26 23.19 -0.01 11.92
C ARG A 26 21.96 -0.39 11.10
N TRP A 27 22.11 -1.34 10.19
CA TRP A 27 21.07 -1.80 9.29
C TRP A 27 20.59 -3.19 9.68
N LEU A 28 19.31 -3.30 9.93
CA LEU A 28 18.61 -4.54 10.25
C LEU A 28 17.79 -4.96 9.01
N LEU A 29 18.16 -6.07 8.39
CA LEU A 29 17.38 -6.65 7.32
C LEU A 29 16.24 -7.48 7.93
N ILE A 30 15.02 -7.00 7.73
CA ILE A 30 13.80 -7.62 8.26
C ILE A 30 13.10 -8.40 7.17
N GLU A 31 12.63 -9.61 7.48
CA GLU A 31 11.76 -10.40 6.62
C GLU A 31 10.37 -10.53 7.25
N SER A 32 9.33 -10.31 6.44
CA SER A 32 7.92 -10.39 6.83
C SER A 32 7.15 -11.29 5.86
N GLU A 33 6.64 -12.40 6.35
CA GLU A 33 5.88 -13.34 5.50
C GLU A 33 4.59 -12.72 4.96
N LYS A 34 3.89 -11.94 5.77
CA LYS A 34 2.67 -11.23 5.32
C LYS A 34 2.96 -10.25 4.18
N ARG A 35 4.07 -9.50 4.29
CA ARG A 35 4.53 -8.58 3.24
C ARG A 35 4.97 -9.36 2.00
N ARG A 36 5.69 -10.47 2.18
CA ARG A 36 6.14 -11.33 1.09
C ARG A 36 5.00 -11.81 0.21
N GLN A 37 3.91 -12.30 0.82
CA GLN A 37 2.71 -12.72 0.07
C GLN A 37 2.08 -11.57 -0.72
N SER A 38 2.04 -10.36 -0.14
CA SER A 38 1.54 -9.18 -0.83
C SER A 38 2.43 -8.77 -2.00
N ASP A 39 3.76 -8.74 -1.76
CA ASP A 39 4.75 -8.34 -2.77
C ASP A 39 4.79 -9.34 -3.93
N LEU A 40 4.70 -10.65 -3.66
CA LEU A 40 4.62 -11.67 -4.69
C LEU A 40 3.38 -11.52 -5.57
N LYS A 41 2.22 -11.22 -4.99
CA LYS A 41 0.99 -10.93 -5.76
C LYS A 41 1.16 -9.69 -6.64
N GLN A 42 1.83 -8.65 -6.14
CA GLN A 42 2.12 -7.45 -6.93
C GLN A 42 3.14 -7.74 -8.04
N LEU A 43 4.16 -8.54 -7.76
CA LEU A 43 5.15 -8.96 -8.76
C LEU A 43 4.49 -9.73 -9.91
N THR A 44 3.61 -10.69 -9.61
CA THR A 44 2.86 -11.43 -10.65
C THR A 44 2.08 -10.46 -11.56
N LYS A 45 1.33 -9.53 -10.97
CA LYS A 45 0.60 -8.52 -11.77
C LYS A 45 1.53 -7.61 -12.59
N LYS A 46 2.71 -7.32 -12.07
CA LYS A 46 3.73 -6.51 -12.76
C LYS A 46 4.31 -7.26 -13.96
N ILE A 47 4.58 -8.56 -13.81
CA ILE A 47 5.06 -9.44 -14.90
C ILE A 47 4.01 -9.49 -16.02
N GLU A 48 2.74 -9.77 -15.69
CA GLU A 48 1.64 -9.81 -16.65
C GLU A 48 1.45 -8.47 -17.38
N LYS A 49 1.54 -7.36 -16.64
CA LYS A 49 1.45 -6.02 -17.22
C LYS A 49 2.58 -5.75 -18.22
N TYR A 50 3.82 -6.09 -17.87
CA TYR A 50 4.96 -5.89 -18.76
C TYR A 50 4.90 -6.80 -19.98
N TYR A 51 4.44 -8.04 -19.81
CA TYR A 51 4.18 -8.93 -20.94
C TYR A 51 3.15 -8.32 -21.92
N SER A 52 2.02 -7.85 -21.42
CA SER A 52 0.98 -7.22 -22.26
C SER A 52 1.47 -5.94 -22.95
N GLN A 53 2.35 -5.18 -22.31
CA GLN A 53 2.98 -4.01 -22.94
C GLN A 53 3.94 -4.43 -24.05
N ALA A 54 4.79 -5.41 -23.80
CA ALA A 54 5.72 -5.97 -24.77
C ALA A 54 4.98 -6.55 -26.00
N GLU A 55 3.88 -7.27 -25.75
CA GLU A 55 3.05 -7.83 -26.82
C GLU A 55 2.43 -6.75 -27.73
N LYS A 56 1.94 -5.64 -27.14
CA LYS A 56 1.41 -4.51 -27.92
C LYS A 56 2.49 -3.85 -28.78
N LEU A 57 3.67 -3.62 -28.21
CA LEU A 57 4.79 -3.02 -28.93
C LEU A 57 5.28 -3.96 -30.03
N PHE A 58 5.31 -5.26 -29.77
CA PHE A 58 5.67 -6.25 -30.79
C PHE A 58 4.65 -6.32 -31.93
N LYS A 59 3.34 -6.28 -31.65
CA LYS A 59 2.30 -6.22 -32.70
C LYS A 59 2.49 -5.03 -33.64
N GLN A 60 2.89 -3.87 -33.12
CA GLN A 60 3.22 -2.71 -33.93
C GLN A 60 4.45 -2.96 -34.80
N LEU A 61 5.52 -3.55 -34.22
CA LEU A 61 6.75 -3.85 -34.93
C LEU A 61 6.52 -4.90 -36.04
N SER A 62 5.80 -5.97 -35.74
CA SER A 62 5.51 -7.07 -36.69
C SER A 62 4.63 -6.64 -37.87
N SER A 63 3.81 -5.61 -37.70
CA SER A 63 3.00 -5.02 -38.76
C SER A 63 3.76 -4.01 -39.63
N THR A 64 4.96 -3.60 -39.20
CA THR A 64 5.79 -2.63 -39.92
C THR A 64 6.58 -3.33 -41.03
N GLU A 65 6.54 -2.77 -42.23
CA GLU A 65 7.37 -3.19 -43.37
C GLU A 65 8.68 -2.40 -43.38
N PHE A 66 9.80 -3.11 -43.43
CA PHE A 66 11.12 -2.50 -43.52
C PHE A 66 11.71 -2.65 -44.94
N ALA A 67 12.51 -1.66 -45.35
CA ALA A 67 13.15 -1.65 -46.64
C ALA A 67 14.35 -2.61 -46.72
N CYS A 68 15.01 -2.88 -45.58
CA CYS A 68 16.15 -3.81 -45.49
C CYS A 68 16.12 -4.60 -44.18
N ALA A 69 16.80 -5.73 -44.14
CA ALA A 69 16.91 -6.59 -42.96
C ALA A 69 17.61 -5.90 -41.79
N THR A 70 18.58 -5.02 -42.04
CA THR A 70 19.32 -4.28 -41.03
C THR A 70 18.41 -3.33 -40.25
N ASP A 71 17.50 -2.61 -40.93
CA ASP A 71 16.55 -1.71 -40.29
C ASP A 71 15.55 -2.47 -39.42
N ALA A 72 15.10 -3.63 -39.89
CA ALA A 72 14.24 -4.53 -39.12
C ALA A 72 14.91 -5.02 -37.84
N LEU A 73 16.20 -5.41 -37.89
CA LEU A 73 16.99 -5.83 -36.74
C LEU A 73 17.20 -4.67 -35.73
N ASN A 74 17.57 -3.49 -36.24
CA ASN A 74 17.75 -2.30 -35.41
C ASN A 74 16.47 -1.91 -34.65
N ALA A 75 15.33 -1.99 -35.33
CA ALA A 75 14.03 -1.74 -34.74
C ALA A 75 13.70 -2.76 -33.64
N ALA A 76 14.01 -4.04 -33.85
CA ALA A 76 13.82 -5.09 -32.84
C ALA A 76 14.76 -4.89 -31.62
N GLN A 77 16.02 -4.52 -31.83
CA GLN A 77 16.95 -4.21 -30.74
C GLN A 77 16.52 -3.01 -29.93
N LYS A 78 16.03 -1.96 -30.57
CA LYS A 78 15.47 -0.78 -29.91
C LYS A 78 14.23 -1.15 -29.07
N LEU A 79 13.38 -2.03 -29.58
CA LEU A 79 12.26 -2.54 -28.81
C LEU A 79 12.72 -3.34 -27.59
N SER A 80 13.68 -4.25 -27.76
CA SER A 80 14.24 -5.06 -26.67
C SER A 80 14.80 -4.20 -25.53
N SER A 81 15.47 -3.09 -25.85
CA SER A 81 16.00 -2.16 -24.82
C SER A 81 14.93 -1.44 -24.00
N GLN A 82 13.69 -1.40 -24.45
CA GLN A 82 12.55 -0.79 -23.74
C GLN A 82 11.75 -1.80 -22.89
N MET A 83 12.08 -3.09 -23.02
CA MET A 83 11.36 -4.14 -22.30
C MET A 83 11.89 -4.30 -20.88
N ASN A 84 10.99 -4.63 -19.94
CA ASN A 84 11.32 -4.91 -18.57
C ASN A 84 10.84 -6.32 -18.21
N LEU A 85 11.68 -7.10 -17.52
CA LEU A 85 11.40 -8.48 -17.09
C LEU A 85 11.13 -9.48 -18.23
N HIS A 86 11.21 -9.04 -19.48
CA HIS A 86 11.03 -9.86 -20.67
C HIS A 86 12.08 -9.49 -21.69
N GLN A 87 12.43 -10.43 -22.55
CA GLN A 87 13.34 -10.24 -23.66
C GLN A 87 12.79 -10.87 -24.93
N LEU A 88 13.34 -10.45 -26.06
CA LEU A 88 13.03 -11.07 -27.34
C LEU A 88 13.91 -12.31 -27.53
N SER A 89 13.28 -13.42 -27.92
CA SER A 89 13.92 -14.67 -28.32
C SER A 89 13.54 -15.03 -29.75
N ASP A 90 14.31 -15.89 -30.39
CA ASP A 90 14.04 -16.44 -31.74
C ASP A 90 13.77 -15.36 -32.79
N LEU A 91 14.59 -14.29 -32.75
CA LEU A 91 14.49 -13.18 -33.68
C LEU A 91 14.75 -13.65 -35.12
N GLN A 92 13.74 -13.55 -35.98
CA GLN A 92 13.85 -13.88 -37.39
C GLN A 92 13.36 -12.71 -38.23
N VAL A 93 14.08 -12.43 -39.32
CA VAL A 93 13.66 -11.46 -40.32
C VAL A 93 13.15 -12.25 -41.52
N ILE A 94 11.86 -12.08 -41.82
CA ILE A 94 11.16 -12.77 -42.91
C ILE A 94 11.10 -11.82 -44.11
N GLU A 95 11.60 -12.28 -45.25
CA GLU A 95 11.44 -11.58 -46.53
C GLU A 95 10.07 -11.83 -47.12
N LYS A 96 9.40 -10.78 -47.52
CA LYS A 96 8.10 -10.83 -48.20
C LYS A 96 8.22 -10.19 -49.59
N PRO A 97 8.16 -11.00 -50.65
CA PRO A 97 8.18 -10.48 -51.99
C PRO A 97 6.83 -9.85 -52.39
N HIS A 98 6.88 -8.68 -53.00
CA HIS A 98 5.73 -8.01 -53.57
C HIS A 98 5.75 -8.11 -55.10
N TYR A 99 4.70 -8.67 -55.70
CA TYR A 99 4.52 -8.81 -57.11
C TYR A 99 3.49 -7.77 -57.61
N GLY A 100 3.75 -7.16 -58.79
CA GLY A 100 2.86 -6.11 -59.35
C GLY A 100 1.55 -6.62 -59.89
N LYS A 101 1.23 -7.91 -59.76
CA LYS A 101 0.00 -8.54 -60.23
C LYS A 101 -0.79 -9.10 -59.04
N THR A 102 -2.10 -8.96 -59.10
CA THR A 102 -3.03 -9.60 -58.18
C THR A 102 -3.20 -11.07 -58.55
N GLY A 103 -2.86 -11.99 -57.61
CA GLY A 103 -2.97 -13.44 -57.78
C GLY A 103 -1.74 -14.20 -57.32
N LYS A 104 -1.77 -15.54 -57.45
CA LYS A 104 -0.62 -16.39 -57.07
C LYS A 104 0.51 -16.17 -58.06
N PRO A 105 1.74 -15.85 -57.66
CA PRO A 105 2.86 -15.62 -58.54
C PRO A 105 3.18 -16.89 -59.35
N GLY A 106 3.48 -16.70 -60.62
CA GLY A 106 3.96 -17.76 -61.50
C GLY A 106 5.44 -18.13 -61.24
N LYS A 107 5.92 -19.25 -61.81
CA LYS A 107 7.30 -19.73 -61.61
C LYS A 107 8.38 -18.75 -62.09
N ASP A 108 8.07 -17.86 -63.00
CA ASP A 108 9.02 -16.93 -63.67
C ASP A 108 8.77 -15.46 -63.27
N ASP A 109 7.86 -15.21 -62.32
CA ASP A 109 7.56 -13.84 -61.89
C ASP A 109 8.66 -13.31 -60.94
N VAL A 110 9.28 -12.19 -61.31
CA VAL A 110 10.27 -11.49 -60.51
C VAL A 110 9.57 -10.50 -59.59
N PRO A 111 9.84 -10.50 -58.27
CA PRO A 111 9.26 -9.54 -57.34
C PRO A 111 9.69 -8.12 -57.69
N GLN A 112 8.76 -7.17 -57.70
CA GLN A 112 9.04 -5.75 -57.94
C GLN A 112 9.69 -5.08 -56.73
N ARG A 113 9.41 -5.57 -55.52
CA ARG A 113 9.94 -5.06 -54.26
C ARG A 113 10.00 -6.19 -53.23
N LEU A 114 11.05 -6.17 -52.41
CA LEU A 114 11.16 -6.97 -51.18
C LEU A 114 10.83 -6.10 -49.99
N SER A 115 10.06 -6.62 -49.06
CA SER A 115 9.88 -6.04 -47.71
C SER A 115 10.32 -7.04 -46.67
N TYR A 116 10.72 -6.52 -45.51
CA TYR A 116 11.25 -7.31 -44.40
C TYR A 116 10.33 -7.15 -43.19
N HIS A 117 9.97 -8.25 -42.56
CA HIS A 117 9.14 -8.27 -41.35
C HIS A 117 9.89 -8.97 -40.22
N VAL A 118 9.62 -8.56 -39.00
CA VAL A 118 10.23 -9.16 -37.81
C VAL A 118 9.26 -10.15 -37.16
N THR A 119 9.74 -11.34 -36.86
CA THR A 119 9.06 -12.33 -36.04
C THR A 119 9.95 -12.69 -34.87
N VAL A 120 9.38 -12.70 -33.65
CA VAL A 120 10.10 -13.03 -32.40
C VAL A 120 9.16 -13.72 -31.42
N SER A 121 9.75 -14.37 -30.43
CA SER A 121 9.07 -14.82 -29.21
C SER A 121 9.41 -13.87 -28.06
N ILE A 122 8.45 -13.58 -27.19
CA ILE A 122 8.65 -12.80 -25.98
C ILE A 122 8.79 -13.79 -24.83
N VAL A 123 9.93 -13.80 -24.18
CA VAL A 123 10.22 -14.71 -23.06
C VAL A 123 10.55 -13.94 -21.78
N PRO A 124 10.20 -14.45 -20.60
CA PRO A 124 10.57 -13.83 -19.33
C PRO A 124 12.09 -13.91 -19.11
N ILE A 125 12.64 -12.91 -18.39
CA ILE A 125 14.02 -12.94 -17.89
C ILE A 125 13.99 -13.54 -16.49
N ASP A 126 14.10 -14.88 -16.40
CA ASP A 126 13.95 -15.61 -15.15
C ASP A 126 14.92 -15.15 -14.06
N SER A 127 16.15 -14.81 -14.41
CA SER A 127 17.16 -14.31 -13.46
C SER A 127 16.73 -13.01 -12.78
N GLU A 128 16.12 -12.06 -13.52
CA GLU A 128 15.63 -10.81 -12.96
C GLU A 128 14.36 -11.02 -12.12
N ILE A 129 13.48 -11.90 -12.59
CA ILE A 129 12.26 -12.25 -11.86
C ILE A 129 12.62 -12.92 -10.53
N GLU A 130 13.53 -13.88 -10.52
CA GLU A 130 14.02 -14.53 -9.30
C GLU A 130 14.71 -13.54 -8.36
N ALA A 131 15.53 -12.62 -8.89
CA ALA A 131 16.14 -11.57 -8.08
C ALA A 131 15.07 -10.66 -7.42
N GLN A 132 13.96 -10.36 -8.11
CA GLN A 132 12.86 -9.63 -7.50
C GLN A 132 12.06 -10.47 -6.49
N ARG A 133 11.86 -11.76 -6.74
CA ARG A 133 11.23 -12.70 -5.78
C ARG A 133 12.00 -12.79 -4.48
N LEU A 134 13.33 -12.86 -4.54
CA LEU A 134 14.21 -12.89 -3.36
C LEU A 134 14.12 -11.60 -2.51
N ARG A 135 13.75 -10.48 -3.12
CA ARG A 135 13.56 -9.19 -2.41
C ARG A 135 12.18 -9.06 -1.78
N CYS A 136 11.20 -9.86 -2.22
CA CYS A 136 9.84 -9.81 -1.69
C CYS A 136 9.80 -10.12 -0.20
N GLY A 137 9.06 -9.30 0.55
CA GLY A 137 8.90 -9.42 1.99
C GLY A 137 10.04 -8.86 2.80
N ARG A 138 11.11 -8.34 2.19
CA ARG A 138 12.29 -7.83 2.88
C ARG A 138 12.33 -6.31 2.87
N PHE A 139 12.79 -5.73 3.97
CA PHE A 139 13.06 -4.30 4.08
C PHE A 139 14.20 -4.05 5.06
N ILE A 140 14.84 -2.89 4.91
CA ILE A 140 15.91 -2.46 5.79
C ILE A 140 15.32 -1.49 6.81
N LEU A 141 15.59 -1.75 8.09
CA LEU A 141 15.38 -0.83 9.18
C LEU A 141 16.75 -0.27 9.59
N ALA A 142 16.91 1.03 9.48
CA ALA A 142 18.15 1.70 9.83
C ALA A 142 18.01 2.48 11.14
N THR A 143 19.06 2.45 11.98
CA THR A 143 19.14 3.21 13.22
C THR A 143 20.54 3.78 13.40
N ASN A 144 20.66 4.93 14.07
CA ASN A 144 21.92 5.51 14.50
C ASN A 144 22.40 4.96 15.85
N VAL A 145 21.60 4.13 16.53
CA VAL A 145 22.03 3.38 17.71
C VAL A 145 22.81 2.15 17.26
N LEU A 146 24.13 2.24 17.30
CA LEU A 146 25.02 1.21 16.79
C LEU A 146 25.16 0.01 17.71
N ASP A 147 25.04 0.26 19.01
CA ASP A 147 25.20 -0.73 20.07
C ASP A 147 23.94 -1.61 20.19
N SER A 148 24.12 -2.92 19.99
CA SER A 148 23.04 -3.91 20.09
C SER A 148 22.54 -4.11 21.52
N ASP A 149 23.35 -3.78 22.54
CA ASP A 149 22.96 -3.91 23.93
C ASP A 149 22.07 -2.75 24.37
N GLN A 150 22.24 -1.56 23.75
CA GLN A 150 21.34 -0.43 23.96
C GLN A 150 20.01 -0.58 23.20
N LEU A 151 20.05 -1.13 22.01
CA LEU A 151 18.84 -1.35 21.18
C LEU A 151 18.94 -2.69 20.46
N SER A 152 18.29 -3.72 21.00
CA SER A 152 18.23 -5.01 20.34
C SER A 152 17.47 -4.92 19.00
N ALA A 153 17.69 -5.87 18.09
CA ALA A 153 16.98 -5.91 16.81
C ALA A 153 15.45 -6.01 16.98
N ASP A 154 15.01 -6.74 18.00
CA ASP A 154 13.58 -6.88 18.35
C ASP A 154 13.01 -5.57 18.88
N ALA A 155 13.71 -4.89 19.78
CA ALA A 155 13.30 -3.60 20.30
C ALA A 155 13.20 -2.57 19.16
N ALA A 156 14.18 -2.52 18.26
CA ALA A 156 14.16 -1.63 17.10
C ALA A 156 12.95 -1.90 16.20
N LEU A 157 12.61 -3.17 15.97
CA LEU A 157 11.43 -3.55 15.18
C LEU A 157 10.13 -3.21 15.90
N GLN A 158 10.06 -3.37 17.22
CA GLN A 158 8.90 -2.97 18.03
C GLN A 158 8.67 -1.46 17.99
N GLU A 159 9.74 -0.66 18.17
CA GLU A 159 9.69 0.80 18.07
C GLU A 159 9.23 1.26 16.67
N TYR A 160 9.78 0.66 15.63
CA TYR A 160 9.33 0.92 14.26
C TYR A 160 7.83 0.65 14.06
N LYS A 161 7.32 -0.47 14.60
CA LYS A 161 5.89 -0.78 14.56
C LYS A 161 5.05 0.19 15.39
N ALA A 162 5.56 0.65 16.52
CA ALA A 162 4.88 1.61 17.38
C ALA A 162 4.68 2.97 16.69
N GLN A 163 5.59 3.38 15.79
CA GLN A 163 5.47 4.62 14.99
C GLN A 163 4.17 4.69 14.19
N GLN A 164 3.62 3.56 13.74
CA GLN A 164 2.33 3.52 13.04
C GLN A 164 1.18 4.11 13.88
N GLY A 165 1.27 4.00 15.20
CA GLY A 165 0.30 4.62 16.11
C GLY A 165 0.35 6.15 16.05
N VAL A 166 1.55 6.71 16.03
CA VAL A 166 1.80 8.16 15.93
C VAL A 166 1.36 8.68 14.55
N GLU A 167 1.73 7.99 13.47
CA GLU A 167 1.32 8.37 12.10
C GLU A 167 -0.21 8.38 11.93
N ARG A 168 -0.92 7.40 12.51
CA ARG A 168 -2.39 7.37 12.51
C ARG A 168 -2.97 8.54 13.29
N GLY A 169 -2.34 8.92 14.39
CA GLY A 169 -2.70 10.10 15.18
C GLY A 169 -2.57 11.39 14.36
N PHE A 170 -1.43 11.59 13.71
CA PHE A 170 -1.23 12.76 12.82
C PHE A 170 -2.19 12.76 11.64
N ARG A 171 -2.54 11.61 11.08
CA ARG A 171 -3.55 11.50 10.03
C ARG A 171 -4.92 11.92 10.53
N PHE A 172 -5.30 11.54 11.77
CA PHE A 172 -6.54 11.98 12.39
C PHE A 172 -6.56 13.50 12.57
N LEU A 173 -5.46 14.09 13.06
CA LEU A 173 -5.34 15.54 13.25
C LEU A 173 -5.42 16.33 11.93
N LYS A 174 -5.09 15.71 10.80
CA LYS A 174 -5.18 16.32 9.46
C LYS A 174 -6.51 16.05 8.76
N ASP A 175 -7.43 15.29 9.39
CA ASP A 175 -8.71 14.94 8.79
C ASP A 175 -9.67 16.14 8.84
N PRO A 176 -10.11 16.69 7.68
CA PRO A 176 -11.01 17.84 7.65
C PRO A 176 -12.36 17.64 8.35
N LEU A 177 -12.78 16.39 8.55
CA LEU A 177 -14.01 16.04 9.27
C LEU A 177 -13.96 16.40 10.75
N PHE A 178 -12.77 16.43 11.34
CA PHE A 178 -12.58 16.63 12.78
C PHE A 178 -11.83 17.92 13.09
N PHE A 179 -11.05 18.45 12.15
CA PHE A 179 -10.23 19.64 12.32
C PHE A 179 -10.28 20.56 11.12
N ALA A 180 -9.87 21.81 11.33
CA ALA A 180 -9.77 22.78 10.25
C ALA A 180 -8.84 22.30 9.14
N SER A 181 -9.28 22.40 7.90
CA SER A 181 -8.51 22.02 6.71
C SER A 181 -7.25 22.87 6.50
N SER A 182 -7.19 24.05 7.16
CA SER A 182 -6.06 24.98 7.08
C SER A 182 -5.94 25.78 8.37
N VAL A 183 -4.70 26.20 8.68
CA VAL A 183 -4.38 26.99 9.86
C VAL A 183 -4.10 28.43 9.40
N PHE A 184 -5.00 29.36 9.73
CA PHE A 184 -4.88 30.78 9.42
C PHE A 184 -4.32 31.62 10.59
N LEU A 185 -3.53 31.00 11.47
CA LEU A 185 -2.97 31.68 12.64
C LEU A 185 -1.63 32.34 12.29
N LYS A 186 -1.52 33.63 12.53
CA LYS A 186 -0.28 34.43 12.30
C LYS A 186 0.58 34.59 13.56
N SER A 187 -0.02 34.50 14.76
CA SER A 187 0.70 34.69 16.00
C SER A 187 1.38 33.39 16.48
N PRO A 188 2.68 33.37 16.76
CA PRO A 188 3.38 32.18 17.28
C PRO A 188 2.73 31.60 18.54
N LYS A 189 2.25 32.47 19.45
CA LYS A 189 1.56 32.05 20.68
C LYS A 189 0.27 31.27 20.38
N ARG A 190 -0.51 31.73 19.38
CA ARG A 190 -1.75 31.03 18.97
C ARG A 190 -1.43 29.71 18.26
N VAL A 191 -0.36 29.65 17.48
CA VAL A 191 0.10 28.41 16.85
C VAL A 191 0.49 27.38 17.91
N ALA A 192 1.26 27.80 18.93
CA ALA A 192 1.63 26.94 20.04
C ALA A 192 0.40 26.44 20.84
N ALA A 193 -0.55 27.34 21.12
CA ALA A 193 -1.81 26.96 21.79
C ALA A 193 -2.62 25.95 20.97
N LEU A 194 -2.74 26.14 19.66
CA LEU A 194 -3.37 25.19 18.77
C LEU A 194 -2.66 23.83 18.79
N GLY A 195 -1.33 23.82 18.72
CA GLY A 195 -0.52 22.60 18.82
C GLY A 195 -0.78 21.84 20.12
N LEU A 196 -0.88 22.53 21.26
CA LEU A 196 -1.22 21.94 22.54
C LEU A 196 -2.63 21.32 22.53
N ILE A 197 -3.63 22.05 22.02
CA ILE A 197 -5.00 21.56 21.92
C ILE A 197 -5.04 20.32 21.03
N MET A 198 -4.36 20.33 19.88
CA MET A 198 -4.29 19.17 18.99
C MET A 198 -3.65 17.95 19.68
N ALA A 199 -2.58 18.16 20.44
CA ALA A 199 -1.93 17.07 21.21
C ALA A 199 -2.88 16.50 22.27
N LEU A 200 -3.63 17.33 22.99
CA LEU A 200 -4.63 16.89 23.98
C LEU A 200 -5.77 16.14 23.28
N CYS A 201 -6.27 16.62 22.16
CA CYS A 201 -7.29 15.91 21.38
C CYS A 201 -6.81 14.52 20.94
N LEU A 202 -5.55 14.42 20.48
CA LEU A 202 -4.96 13.14 20.09
C LEU A 202 -4.82 12.20 21.30
N LEU A 203 -4.45 12.71 22.45
CA LEU A 203 -4.36 11.93 23.70
C LEU A 203 -5.74 11.35 24.06
N VAL A 204 -6.79 12.20 24.10
CA VAL A 204 -8.16 11.77 24.41
C VAL A 204 -8.66 10.75 23.41
N TYR A 205 -8.40 10.98 22.10
CA TYR A 205 -8.74 10.05 21.04
C TYR A 205 -8.08 8.67 21.25
N ASN A 206 -6.78 8.64 21.52
CA ASN A 206 -6.06 7.39 21.73
C ASN A 206 -6.51 6.66 23.00
N LEU A 207 -6.77 7.39 24.09
CA LEU A 207 -7.31 6.82 25.34
C LEU A 207 -8.70 6.20 25.09
N GLY A 208 -9.60 6.93 24.45
CA GLY A 208 -10.95 6.43 24.13
C GLY A 208 -10.90 5.20 23.24
N GLN A 209 -10.04 5.20 22.22
CA GLN A 209 -9.86 4.04 21.34
C GLN A 209 -9.29 2.83 22.09
N ARG A 210 -8.32 3.06 22.99
CA ARG A 210 -7.76 2.00 23.84
C ARG A 210 -8.82 1.41 24.76
N GLN A 211 -9.59 2.25 25.45
CA GLN A 211 -10.65 1.79 26.35
C GLN A 211 -11.71 0.97 25.62
N LEU A 212 -12.15 1.41 24.46
CA LEU A 212 -13.11 0.66 23.63
C LEU A 212 -12.57 -0.72 23.27
N ARG A 213 -11.32 -0.81 22.82
CA ARG A 213 -10.71 -2.09 22.45
C ARG A 213 -10.51 -3.02 23.63
N LEU A 214 -10.16 -2.49 24.79
CA LEU A 214 -10.07 -3.26 26.04
C LEU A 214 -11.44 -3.80 26.45
N ALA A 215 -12.48 -2.99 26.41
CA ALA A 215 -13.83 -3.41 26.71
C ALA A 215 -14.32 -4.53 25.76
N LEU A 216 -14.10 -4.38 24.44
CA LEU A 216 -14.40 -5.43 23.46
C LEU A 216 -13.64 -6.73 23.74
N ALA A 217 -12.36 -6.65 24.08
CA ALA A 217 -11.55 -7.81 24.42
C ALA A 217 -12.04 -8.50 25.71
N GLN A 218 -12.42 -7.74 26.75
CA GLN A 218 -12.96 -8.26 28.00
C GLN A 218 -14.28 -9.00 27.81
N HIS A 219 -15.14 -8.48 26.93
CA HIS A 219 -16.43 -9.11 26.62
C HIS A 219 -16.35 -10.16 25.51
N GLN A 220 -15.18 -10.33 24.87
CA GLN A 220 -14.98 -11.21 23.70
C GLN A 220 -15.95 -10.89 22.54
N GLU A 221 -16.29 -9.61 22.41
CA GLU A 221 -17.22 -9.12 21.40
C GLU A 221 -16.50 -8.37 20.28
N THR A 222 -17.18 -8.21 19.14
CA THR A 222 -16.73 -7.45 17.99
C THR A 222 -17.82 -6.47 17.57
N ILE A 223 -17.40 -5.39 16.91
CA ILE A 223 -18.33 -4.44 16.31
C ILE A 223 -18.06 -4.34 14.80
N PRO A 224 -19.04 -3.96 13.98
CA PRO A 224 -18.82 -3.79 12.56
C PRO A 224 -17.84 -2.63 12.29
N ASN A 225 -16.93 -2.83 11.36
CA ASN A 225 -16.09 -1.77 10.83
C ASN A 225 -16.84 -0.97 9.75
N GLN A 226 -16.20 0.02 9.13
CA GLN A 226 -16.77 0.85 8.05
C GLN A 226 -17.23 0.06 6.81
N LEU A 227 -16.80 -1.19 6.65
CA LEU A 227 -17.21 -2.11 5.58
C LEU A 227 -18.23 -3.16 6.05
N GLY A 228 -18.80 -2.98 7.26
CA GLY A 228 -19.73 -3.95 7.86
C GLY A 228 -19.09 -5.25 8.36
N LYS A 229 -17.75 -5.37 8.32
CA LYS A 229 -17.06 -6.60 8.79
C LYS A 229 -16.79 -6.53 10.29
N PRO A 230 -16.96 -7.64 11.05
CA PRO A 230 -16.70 -7.67 12.47
C PRO A 230 -15.21 -7.37 12.76
N THR A 231 -14.93 -6.54 13.76
CA THR A 231 -13.59 -6.21 14.23
C THR A 231 -13.53 -6.05 15.74
N ALA A 232 -12.51 -6.60 16.38
CA ALA A 232 -12.15 -6.36 17.78
C ALA A 232 -11.21 -5.15 17.94
N SER A 233 -10.76 -4.54 16.83
CA SER A 233 -9.83 -3.41 16.85
C SER A 233 -10.36 -2.20 16.08
N PRO A 234 -11.54 -1.66 16.46
CA PRO A 234 -12.14 -0.52 15.80
C PRO A 234 -11.28 0.74 15.97
N THR A 235 -11.49 1.72 15.07
CA THR A 235 -10.97 3.07 15.23
C THR A 235 -12.06 3.95 15.85
N LEU A 236 -11.68 4.88 16.73
CA LEU A 236 -12.65 5.81 17.32
C LEU A 236 -13.28 6.71 16.25
N ARG A 237 -12.55 6.97 15.15
CA ARG A 237 -13.12 7.65 13.96
C ARG A 237 -14.32 6.91 13.40
N GLY A 238 -14.26 5.60 13.25
CA GLY A 238 -15.40 4.79 12.79
C GLY A 238 -16.60 4.90 13.71
N VAL A 239 -16.34 4.95 15.01
CA VAL A 239 -17.38 5.19 16.02
C VAL A 239 -18.03 6.56 15.84
N PHE A 240 -17.23 7.63 15.73
CA PHE A 240 -17.78 8.97 15.50
C PHE A 240 -18.65 9.03 14.24
N GLN A 241 -18.22 8.38 13.16
CA GLN A 241 -19.00 8.29 11.92
C GLN A 241 -20.35 7.58 12.14
N CYS A 242 -20.40 6.52 12.95
CA CYS A 242 -21.64 5.85 13.30
C CYS A 242 -22.64 6.78 14.02
N PHE A 243 -22.12 7.69 14.85
CA PHE A 243 -22.96 8.60 15.64
C PHE A 243 -23.25 9.95 14.96
N MET A 244 -22.70 10.24 13.79
CA MET A 244 -22.96 11.49 13.05
C MET A 244 -24.44 11.70 12.72
N ALA A 245 -25.22 10.63 12.58
CA ALA A 245 -26.65 10.69 12.29
C ALA A 245 -27.55 10.68 13.54
N VAL A 246 -26.98 10.70 14.74
CA VAL A 246 -27.71 10.76 16.00
C VAL A 246 -27.95 12.24 16.36
N HIS A 247 -29.19 12.63 16.58
CA HIS A 247 -29.54 14.00 16.84
C HIS A 247 -30.30 14.13 18.16
N PHE A 248 -30.09 15.25 18.86
CA PHE A 248 -30.92 15.69 19.96
C PHE A 248 -32.04 16.59 19.42
N VAL A 249 -33.26 16.21 19.64
CA VAL A 249 -34.43 16.97 19.20
C VAL A 249 -35.19 17.44 20.44
N VAL A 250 -35.45 18.74 20.52
CA VAL A 250 -36.30 19.34 21.59
C VAL A 250 -37.63 19.70 20.96
N PHE A 251 -38.69 19.05 21.43
CA PHE A 251 -40.06 19.30 20.97
C PHE A 251 -40.97 19.49 22.19
N HIS A 252 -41.66 20.62 22.26
CA HIS A 252 -42.49 21.00 23.41
C HIS A 252 -41.81 20.87 24.77
N GLY A 253 -40.51 21.22 24.86
CA GLY A 253 -39.72 21.13 26.09
C GLY A 253 -39.26 19.73 26.47
N VAL A 254 -39.57 18.71 25.68
CA VAL A 254 -39.09 17.34 25.86
C VAL A 254 -37.92 17.09 24.95
N THR A 255 -36.78 16.66 25.52
CA THR A 255 -35.58 16.27 24.77
C THR A 255 -35.64 14.78 24.41
N GLN A 256 -35.45 14.48 23.16
CA GLN A 256 -35.36 13.11 22.65
C GLN A 256 -34.08 12.91 21.83
N VAL A 257 -33.49 11.72 21.91
CA VAL A 257 -32.41 11.30 21.05
C VAL A 257 -32.98 10.44 19.92
N VAL A 258 -32.79 10.87 18.70
CA VAL A 258 -33.31 10.18 17.52
C VAL A 258 -32.20 9.50 16.73
N ASN A 259 -32.56 8.49 15.95
CA ASN A 259 -31.63 7.64 15.17
C ASN A 259 -30.67 6.81 16.03
N LEU A 260 -31.07 6.46 17.25
CA LEU A 260 -30.31 5.54 18.11
C LEU A 260 -30.73 4.09 17.79
N THR A 261 -30.11 3.52 16.76
CA THR A 261 -30.37 2.13 16.31
C THR A 261 -29.82 1.11 17.30
N ASP A 262 -30.27 -0.16 17.21
CA ASP A 262 -29.75 -1.25 18.05
C ASP A 262 -28.23 -1.43 17.96
N GLU A 263 -27.66 -1.26 16.79
CA GLU A 263 -26.20 -1.26 16.60
C GLU A 263 -25.51 -0.16 17.42
N ARG A 264 -26.06 1.06 17.42
CA ARG A 264 -25.52 2.18 18.18
C ARG A 264 -25.73 2.00 19.69
N LEU A 265 -26.87 1.45 20.11
CA LEU A 265 -27.10 1.06 21.48
C LEU A 265 -26.15 -0.01 21.95
N HIS A 266 -25.92 -1.04 21.12
CA HIS A 266 -24.92 -2.07 21.39
C HIS A 266 -23.50 -1.47 21.53
N LEU A 267 -23.10 -0.58 20.64
CA LEU A 267 -21.81 0.10 20.69
C LEU A 267 -21.65 0.95 21.97
N LEU A 268 -22.70 1.64 22.41
CA LEU A 268 -22.68 2.44 23.64
C LEU A 268 -22.39 1.63 24.91
N ARG A 269 -22.68 0.32 24.92
CA ARG A 269 -22.40 -0.56 26.08
C ARG A 269 -20.93 -0.61 26.46
N PHE A 270 -20.04 -0.40 25.48
CA PHE A 270 -18.58 -0.44 25.66
C PHE A 270 -17.97 0.90 26.10
N PHE A 271 -18.79 1.94 26.25
CA PHE A 271 -18.37 3.25 26.72
C PHE A 271 -18.70 3.47 28.19
N SER A 272 -18.03 4.44 28.80
CA SER A 272 -18.27 4.79 30.20
C SER A 272 -19.71 5.24 30.45
N PRO A 273 -20.22 5.12 31.70
CA PRO A 273 -21.54 5.64 32.06
C PRO A 273 -21.70 7.11 31.69
N SER A 274 -20.70 7.93 31.86
CA SER A 274 -20.69 9.36 31.48
C SER A 274 -21.01 9.58 30.01
N CYS A 275 -20.38 8.79 29.09
CA CYS A 275 -20.71 8.85 27.67
C CYS A 275 -22.15 8.40 27.40
N ARG A 276 -22.58 7.32 28.04
CA ARG A 276 -23.93 6.77 27.83
C ARG A 276 -25.04 7.75 28.23
N ARG A 277 -24.83 8.51 29.29
CA ARG A 277 -25.81 9.54 29.76
C ARG A 277 -26.17 10.56 28.68
N TYR A 278 -25.22 10.95 27.82
CA TYR A 278 -25.51 11.88 26.74
C TYR A 278 -26.51 11.35 25.71
N TYR A 279 -26.53 10.04 25.50
CA TYR A 279 -27.37 9.41 24.49
C TYR A 279 -28.65 8.79 25.08
N LEU A 280 -28.61 8.30 26.31
CA LEU A 280 -29.70 7.56 26.91
C LEU A 280 -30.61 8.43 27.81
N LEU A 281 -30.25 9.71 28.04
CA LEU A 281 -30.97 10.74 28.80
C LEU A 281 -31.39 10.34 30.24
N SER A 282 -31.36 9.05 30.57
CA SER A 282 -31.64 8.52 31.91
C SER A 282 -30.91 7.17 32.05
N VAL A 283 -29.75 7.17 32.68
CA VAL A 283 -29.17 5.96 33.27
C VAL A 283 -29.25 6.17 34.78
N PRO A 284 -29.99 5.34 35.52
CA PRO A 284 -29.89 5.35 36.98
C PRO A 284 -28.46 5.12 37.41
N ASP A 285 -27.98 5.87 38.38
CA ASP A 285 -26.72 5.63 39.03
C ASP A 285 -26.80 4.27 39.72
N SER A 286 -26.06 3.27 39.22
CA SER A 286 -25.83 1.99 39.88
C SER A 286 -24.40 1.94 40.37
#